data_efa5ebcd43e7705dc08e58b1a7c3f203
#
_entry.id   efa5ebcd43e7705dc08e58b1a7c3f203
#
_cell.length_a   1.000
_cell.length_b   1.000
_cell.length_c   1.000
_cell.angle_alpha   90.00
_cell.angle_beta   90.00
_cell.angle_gamma   90.00
#
_symmetry.space_group_name_H-M   'P 1'
#
loop_
_entity.id
_entity.type
_entity.pdbx_description
1 polymer ?
#
loop_
_entity_poly.entity_id
_entity_poly.type
_entity_poly.pdbx_seq_one_letter_code
_entity_poly.pdbx_strand_id
1 'polypeptide(L)'
;DSLALKVNTILIIRSANNYIEIFWKENDMIRNQMVRCSLINAEEVVKDFKFIFKCHRSYLVNINYIDRFEGNSQGYRLFFDAINFPIPVSRNSATKLKELI
;
A
#
# COMPACT_ATOMS: atom_id res chain seq x y z
N ASP A 1 -18.90 -8.64 4.10
CA ASP A 1 -18.10 -8.12 3.00
C ASP A 1 -16.93 -9.02 2.70
N SER A 2 -16.84 -9.48 1.49
CA SER A 2 -15.65 -10.20 1.06
C SER A 2 -15.25 -9.72 -0.33
N LEU A 3 -13.95 -9.78 -0.60
CA LEU A 3 -13.37 -9.37 -1.86
C LEU A 3 -12.27 -10.35 -2.21
N ALA A 4 -12.42 -11.03 -3.34
CA ALA A 4 -11.43 -11.99 -3.81
C ALA A 4 -10.54 -11.32 -4.86
N LEU A 5 -9.25 -11.14 -4.53
CA LEU A 5 -8.28 -10.51 -5.39
C LEU A 5 -7.02 -11.36 -5.48
N LYS A 6 -6.34 -11.27 -6.61
CA LYS A 6 -4.97 -11.75 -6.70
C LYS A 6 -4.07 -10.72 -6.02
N VAL A 7 -3.31 -11.13 -5.03
CA VAL A 7 -2.51 -10.21 -4.20
C VAL A 7 -1.52 -9.42 -5.06
N ASN A 8 -0.97 -10.01 -6.11
CA ASN A 8 -0.02 -9.32 -6.96
C ASN A 8 -0.63 -8.17 -7.77
N THR A 9 -1.97 -8.05 -7.81
CA THR A 9 -2.63 -6.92 -8.48
C THR A 9 -2.87 -5.74 -7.54
N ILE A 10 -2.74 -5.95 -6.24
CA ILE A 10 -2.97 -4.89 -5.25
C ILE A 10 -1.87 -3.85 -5.36
N LEU A 11 -2.27 -2.57 -5.39
CA LEU A 11 -1.36 -1.44 -5.40
C LEU A 11 -1.09 -0.95 -3.98
N ILE A 12 -2.15 -0.59 -3.28
CA ILE A 12 -2.08 -0.12 -1.90
C ILE A 12 -3.32 -0.57 -1.12
N ILE A 13 -3.16 -0.65 0.19
CA ILE A 13 -4.25 -0.82 1.13
C ILE A 13 -4.06 0.26 2.19
N ARG A 14 -5.11 1.02 2.47
CA ARG A 14 -5.04 2.06 3.50
C ARG A 14 -6.16 1.92 4.52
N SER A 15 -5.88 2.32 5.76
CA SER A 15 -6.89 2.34 6.80
C SER A 15 -7.83 3.52 6.62
N ALA A 16 -9.11 3.32 6.91
CA ALA A 16 -10.16 4.34 6.80
C ALA A 16 -11.18 4.08 7.89
N ASN A 17 -10.89 4.50 9.12
CA ASN A 17 -11.69 4.23 10.31
C ASN A 17 -11.82 2.71 10.53
N ASN A 18 -13.04 2.19 10.55
CA ASN A 18 -13.30 0.75 10.76
C ASN A 18 -13.21 -0.05 9.46
N TYR A 19 -12.73 0.56 8.40
CA TYR A 19 -12.61 -0.05 7.09
C TYR A 19 -11.17 0.04 6.62
N ILE A 20 -10.85 -0.76 5.59
CA ILE A 20 -9.68 -0.54 4.75
C ILE A 20 -10.19 -0.20 3.37
N GLU A 21 -9.39 0.56 2.64
CA GLU A 21 -9.65 0.81 1.22
C GLU A 21 -8.53 0.12 0.43
N ILE A 22 -8.93 -0.76 -0.48
CA ILE A 22 -8.00 -1.53 -1.29
C ILE A 22 -8.04 -0.97 -2.71
N PHE A 23 -6.87 -0.66 -3.26
CA PHE A 23 -6.72 -0.23 -4.66
C PHE A 23 -6.00 -1.34 -5.40
N TRP A 24 -6.52 -1.76 -6.53
CA TRP A 24 -5.90 -2.81 -7.33
C TRP A 24 -6.04 -2.51 -8.82
N LYS A 25 -5.20 -3.20 -9.61
CA LYS A 25 -5.21 -3.04 -11.05
C LYS A 25 -5.96 -4.19 -11.69
N GLU A 26 -6.90 -3.85 -12.57
CA GLU A 26 -7.72 -4.84 -13.28
C GLU A 26 -7.88 -4.38 -14.72
N ASN A 27 -7.34 -5.15 -15.68
CA ASN A 27 -7.44 -4.83 -17.11
C ASN A 27 -6.97 -3.40 -17.43
N ASP A 28 -5.84 -3.00 -16.88
CA ASP A 28 -5.25 -1.65 -17.02
C ASP A 28 -6.08 -0.54 -16.39
N MET A 29 -7.11 -0.89 -15.65
CA MET A 29 -7.91 0.07 -14.89
C MET A 29 -7.62 -0.07 -13.41
N ILE A 30 -7.71 1.06 -12.70
CA ILE A 30 -7.55 1.05 -11.25
C ILE A 30 -8.93 0.97 -10.62
N ARG A 31 -9.10 -0.04 -9.77
CA ARG A 31 -10.32 -0.26 -9.01
C ARG A 31 -10.04 0.00 -7.54
N ASN A 32 -11.07 0.32 -6.79
CA ASN A 32 -10.96 0.43 -5.35
C ASN A 32 -12.24 -0.02 -4.68
N GLN A 33 -12.11 -0.49 -3.45
CA GLN A 33 -13.26 -0.92 -2.66
C GLN A 33 -12.95 -0.80 -1.18
N MET A 34 -13.97 -0.40 -0.43
CA MET A 34 -13.93 -0.39 1.04
C MET A 34 -14.33 -1.77 1.56
N VAL A 35 -13.60 -2.27 2.53
CA VAL A 35 -13.88 -3.54 3.20
C VAL A 35 -13.84 -3.31 4.69
N ARG A 36 -14.82 -3.84 5.43
CA ARG A 36 -14.83 -3.70 6.89
C ARG A 36 -13.81 -4.65 7.50
N CYS A 37 -12.67 -4.10 7.86
CA CYS A 37 -11.52 -4.86 8.32
C CYS A 37 -10.51 -3.85 8.88
N SER A 38 -9.65 -4.29 9.80
CA SER A 38 -8.53 -3.46 10.25
C SER A 38 -7.33 -3.66 9.35
N LEU A 39 -6.45 -2.67 9.30
CA LEU A 39 -5.21 -2.80 8.53
C LEU A 39 -4.32 -3.90 9.11
N ILE A 40 -4.35 -4.10 10.43
CA ILE A 40 -3.59 -5.17 11.09
C ILE A 40 -4.05 -6.53 10.59
N ASN A 41 -5.37 -6.72 10.48
CA ASN A 41 -5.92 -7.98 9.96
C ASN A 41 -5.55 -8.18 8.49
N ALA A 42 -5.61 -7.12 7.69
CA ALA A 42 -5.19 -7.19 6.29
C ALA A 42 -3.71 -7.56 6.17
N GLU A 43 -2.87 -6.96 7.00
CA GLU A 43 -1.44 -7.25 7.03
C GLU A 43 -1.18 -8.74 7.34
N GLU A 44 -1.92 -9.29 8.27
CA GLU A 44 -1.80 -10.71 8.63
C GLU A 44 -2.15 -11.62 7.45
N VAL A 45 -3.19 -11.27 6.71
CA VAL A 45 -3.62 -12.05 5.55
C VAL A 45 -2.55 -12.07 4.45
N VAL A 46 -1.83 -10.96 4.26
CA VAL A 46 -0.85 -10.83 3.17
C VAL A 46 0.60 -10.98 3.64
N LYS A 47 0.83 -11.42 4.85
CA LYS A 47 2.18 -11.42 5.46
C LYS A 47 3.19 -12.29 4.70
N ASP A 48 2.74 -13.31 4.00
CA ASP A 48 3.64 -14.20 3.26
C ASP A 48 4.05 -13.65 1.90
N PHE A 49 3.46 -12.54 1.49
CA PHE A 49 3.78 -11.89 0.21
C PHE A 49 4.79 -10.79 0.45
N LYS A 50 6.05 -11.07 0.15
CA LYS A 50 7.19 -10.18 0.45
C LYS A 50 7.12 -8.84 -0.28
N PHE A 51 6.39 -8.77 -1.39
CA PHE A 51 6.23 -7.52 -2.14
C PHE A 51 5.19 -6.57 -1.54
N ILE A 52 4.42 -7.01 -0.53
CA ILE A 52 3.54 -6.13 0.22
C ILE A 52 4.30 -5.64 1.45
N PHE A 53 4.46 -4.33 1.54
CA PHE A 53 5.29 -3.69 2.54
C PHE A 53 4.51 -2.65 3.35
N LYS A 54 4.63 -2.70 4.66
CA LYS A 54 4.00 -1.70 5.52
C LYS A 54 4.91 -0.47 5.59
N CYS A 55 4.58 0.55 4.80
CA CYS A 55 5.38 1.77 4.72
C CYS A 55 4.98 2.82 5.74
N HIS A 56 3.82 2.65 6.37
CA HIS A 56 3.27 3.60 7.32
C HIS A 56 2.23 2.87 8.15
N ARG A 57 1.94 3.35 9.36
CA ARG A 57 0.94 2.71 10.23
C ARG A 57 -0.44 2.60 9.57
N SER A 58 -0.71 3.43 8.56
CA SER A 58 -2.00 3.46 7.87
C SER A 58 -1.95 2.91 6.45
N TYR A 59 -0.81 2.39 5.99
CA TYR A 59 -0.64 1.98 4.60
C TYR A 59 0.16 0.70 4.44
N LEU A 60 -0.36 -0.18 3.58
CA LEU A 60 0.40 -1.29 2.98
C LEU A 60 0.54 -0.97 1.50
N VAL A 61 1.71 -1.21 0.92
CA VAL A 61 1.97 -0.92 -0.49
C VAL A 61 2.60 -2.12 -1.18
N ASN A 62 2.34 -2.24 -2.48
CA ASN A 62 3.01 -3.22 -3.32
C ASN A 62 4.26 -2.54 -3.91
N ILE A 63 5.44 -2.98 -3.48
CA ILE A 63 6.70 -2.34 -3.89
C ILE A 63 6.95 -2.46 -5.40
N ASN A 64 6.34 -3.44 -6.06
CA ASN A 64 6.52 -3.63 -7.49
C ASN A 64 5.86 -2.55 -8.33
N TYR A 65 4.94 -1.79 -7.75
CA TYR A 65 4.22 -0.73 -8.46
C TYR A 65 4.66 0.68 -8.07
N ILE A 66 5.67 0.81 -7.20
CA ILE A 66 6.18 2.12 -6.81
C ILE A 66 6.88 2.76 -8.00
N ASP A 67 6.45 3.94 -8.39
CA ASP A 67 7.05 4.66 -9.51
C ASP A 67 8.07 5.68 -9.05
N ARG A 68 7.90 6.25 -7.85
CA ARG A 68 8.83 7.24 -7.34
C ARG A 68 8.82 7.23 -5.81
N PHE A 69 9.98 7.38 -5.23
CA PHE A 69 10.17 7.50 -3.79
C PHE A 69 10.94 8.79 -3.54
N GLU A 70 10.33 9.73 -2.82
CA GLU A 70 10.91 11.03 -2.52
C GLU A 70 11.00 11.24 -1.02
N GLY A 71 12.06 11.93 -0.60
CA GLY A 71 12.22 12.27 0.81
C GLY A 71 13.04 13.52 1.00
N ASN A 72 12.75 14.22 2.08
CA ASN A 72 13.50 15.40 2.51
C ASN A 72 13.41 15.51 4.02
N SER A 73 13.84 16.64 4.58
CA SER A 73 13.81 16.86 6.02
C SER A 73 12.39 16.85 6.62
N GLN A 74 11.37 16.99 5.79
CA GLN A 74 9.97 17.03 6.21
C GLN A 74 9.28 15.68 6.12
N GLY A 75 9.91 14.66 5.51
CA GLY A 75 9.36 13.33 5.45
C GLY A 75 9.58 12.63 4.11
N TYR A 76 9.01 11.45 3.99
CA TYR A 76 9.14 10.57 2.83
C TYR A 76 7.79 10.26 2.24
N ARG A 77 7.72 10.12 0.92
CA ARG A 77 6.49 9.82 0.21
C ARG A 77 6.75 8.90 -0.97
N LEU A 78 5.75 8.07 -1.27
CA LEU A 78 5.74 7.22 -2.45
C LEU A 78 4.71 7.74 -3.44
N PHE A 79 5.01 7.55 -4.71
CA PHE A 79 4.10 7.92 -5.80
C PHE A 79 3.90 6.70 -6.71
N PHE A 80 2.64 6.48 -7.03
CA PHE A 80 2.20 5.44 -7.96
C PHE A 80 1.52 6.17 -9.11
N ASP A 81 1.94 5.94 -10.34
CA ASP A 81 1.38 6.64 -11.50
C ASP A 81 -0.14 6.49 -11.59
N ALA A 82 -0.63 5.32 -11.17
CA ALA A 82 -2.05 5.00 -11.23
C ALA A 82 -2.88 5.65 -10.11
N ILE A 83 -2.24 6.24 -9.12
CA ILE A 83 -2.89 6.80 -7.93
C ILE A 83 -2.54 8.27 -7.83
N ASN A 84 -3.56 9.13 -7.67
CA ASN A 84 -3.38 10.58 -7.77
C ASN A 84 -3.11 11.27 -6.45
N PHE A 85 -2.62 10.53 -5.46
CA PHE A 85 -2.22 11.12 -4.18
C PHE A 85 -0.93 10.45 -3.68
N PRO A 86 -0.10 11.16 -2.91
CA PRO A 86 1.13 10.58 -2.38
C PRO A 86 0.82 9.66 -1.19
N ILE A 87 1.69 8.68 -0.99
CA ILE A 87 1.58 7.74 0.13
C ILE A 87 2.68 8.09 1.14
N PRO A 88 2.33 8.36 2.40
CA PRO A 88 3.34 8.68 3.40
C PRO A 88 4.17 7.47 3.79
N VAL A 89 5.42 7.69 4.11
CA VAL A 89 6.33 6.64 4.58
C VAL A 89 6.92 7.08 5.92
N SER A 90 6.84 6.23 6.92
CA SER A 90 7.43 6.53 8.22
C SER A 90 8.97 6.48 8.10
N ARG A 91 9.67 7.16 9.00
CA ARG A 91 11.13 7.19 8.98
C ARG A 91 11.74 5.80 9.09
N ASN A 92 11.20 4.98 10.00
CA ASN A 92 11.71 3.63 10.19
C ASN A 92 11.50 2.78 8.94
N SER A 93 10.34 2.94 8.31
CA SER A 93 10.01 2.20 7.08
C SER A 93 10.84 2.68 5.89
N ALA A 94 11.19 3.97 5.85
CA ALA A 94 11.99 4.53 4.75
C ALA A 94 13.35 3.85 4.64
N THR A 95 14.00 3.59 5.77
CA THR A 95 15.29 2.92 5.80
C THR A 95 15.19 1.52 5.18
N LYS A 96 14.17 0.76 5.59
CA LYS A 96 13.94 -0.59 5.05
C LYS A 96 13.57 -0.56 3.57
N LEU A 97 12.76 0.42 3.19
CA LEU A 97 12.30 0.53 1.80
C LEU A 97 13.45 0.82 0.85
N LYS A 98 14.40 1.66 1.27
CA LYS A 98 15.60 1.96 0.47
C LYS A 98 16.41 0.71 0.16
N GLU A 99 16.38 -0.28 1.02
CA GLU A 99 17.08 -1.54 0.80
C GLU A 99 16.34 -2.45 -0.16
N LEU A 100 15.01 -2.28 -0.29
CA LEU A 100 14.17 -3.16 -1.09
C LEU A 100 14.00 -2.70 -2.53
N ILE A 101 14.26 -1.43 -2.80
CA ILE A 101 14.04 -0.87 -4.14
C ILE A 101 15.31 -0.29 -4.76
#